data_c05c4b793f3396228d99c656e69ecc8f
#
_entry.id   c05c4b793f3396228d99c656e69ecc8f
#
_cell.length_a   1.000
_cell.length_b   1.000
_cell.length_c   1.000
_cell.angle_alpha   90.00
_cell.angle_beta   90.00
_cell.angle_gamma   90.00
#
_symmetry.space_group_name_H-M   'P 1'
#
loop_
_entity.id
_entity.type
_entity.pdbx_description
1 polymer ?
#
loop_
_entity_poly.entity_id
_entity_poly.type
_entity_poly.pdbx_seq_one_letter_code
_entity_poly.pdbx_strand_id
1 'polypeptide(L)'
;MKFHIMTLFPEMVEQGLRTSIIGRAEQKGLLSIQAVNIRDYAFNKHQSVDDYPYGGGAGMLMQAEPVYLAYKAVEDQILARAAQAECTGELKGLEQAESAEQTVSAVQAENIEEATEKKKLRVVYLSPQGDTFSQEMAEELAKEEDLILLCGHYEGIDERVLEEIVTDYVSIG
;
A
#
# COMPACT_ATOMS: atom_id res chain seq x y z
N MET A 1 0.72 10.34 7.48
CA MET A 1 0.62 9.73 6.15
C MET A 1 1.78 8.79 5.93
N LYS A 2 1.55 7.59 5.39
CA LYS A 2 2.58 6.59 5.10
C LYS A 2 2.56 6.24 3.63
N PHE A 3 3.74 6.27 3.01
CA PHE A 3 3.92 5.91 1.61
C PHE A 3 4.55 4.53 1.53
N HIS A 4 3.89 3.61 0.82
CA HIS A 4 4.37 2.28 0.49
C HIS A 4 4.70 2.27 -1.00
N ILE A 5 5.97 2.25 -1.34
CA ILE A 5 6.42 2.40 -2.74
C ILE A 5 6.89 1.04 -3.25
N MET A 6 6.07 0.41 -4.07
CA MET A 6 6.37 -0.86 -4.73
C MET A 6 7.21 -0.60 -5.96
N THR A 7 8.44 -1.11 -5.99
CA THR A 7 9.43 -0.80 -7.04
C THR A 7 10.42 -1.95 -7.23
N LEU A 8 11.14 -1.96 -8.35
CA LEU A 8 12.30 -2.83 -8.56
C LEU A 8 13.63 -2.25 -8.04
N PHE A 9 13.62 -0.97 -7.63
CA PHE A 9 14.82 -0.21 -7.22
C PHE A 9 14.61 0.51 -5.88
N PRO A 10 14.40 -0.22 -4.77
CA PRO A 10 14.08 0.39 -3.48
C PRO A 10 15.17 1.34 -2.99
N GLU A 11 16.44 0.98 -3.16
CA GLU A 11 17.58 1.81 -2.72
C GLU A 11 17.60 3.18 -3.40
N MET A 12 17.34 3.21 -4.71
CA MET A 12 17.30 4.47 -5.47
C MET A 12 16.17 5.38 -4.98
N VAL A 13 15.00 4.80 -4.73
CA VAL A 13 13.83 5.54 -4.24
C VAL A 13 14.10 6.09 -2.84
N GLU A 14 14.60 5.26 -1.92
CA GLU A 14 14.88 5.68 -0.54
C GLU A 14 15.95 6.76 -0.48
N GLN A 15 17.05 6.61 -1.21
CA GLN A 15 18.10 7.61 -1.25
C GLN A 15 17.62 8.96 -1.80
N GLY A 16 16.77 8.94 -2.84
CA GLY A 16 16.20 10.16 -3.41
C GLY A 16 15.23 10.85 -2.45
N LEU A 17 14.30 10.12 -1.88
CA LEU A 17 13.24 10.69 -1.05
C LEU A 17 13.69 11.08 0.36
N ARG A 18 14.70 10.41 0.94
CA ARG A 18 15.22 10.76 2.26
C ARG A 18 16.10 12.01 2.29
N THR A 19 16.04 12.82 1.25
CA THR A 19 16.82 14.06 1.13
C THR A 19 15.93 15.30 1.25
N SER A 20 16.54 16.47 1.49
CA SER A 20 15.91 17.78 1.45
C SER A 20 14.64 17.89 2.31
N ILE A 21 13.54 18.38 1.74
CA ILE A 21 12.28 18.68 2.45
C ILE A 21 11.58 17.39 2.90
N ILE A 22 11.56 16.36 2.05
CA ILE A 22 10.89 15.08 2.34
C ILE A 22 11.61 14.35 3.49
N GLY A 23 12.94 14.25 3.45
CA GLY A 23 13.72 13.65 4.53
C GLY A 23 13.55 14.38 5.87
N ARG A 24 13.43 15.71 5.87
CA ARG A 24 13.12 16.49 7.08
C ARG A 24 11.72 16.24 7.61
N ALA A 25 10.75 16.01 6.72
CA ALA A 25 9.38 15.68 7.12
C ALA A 25 9.31 14.27 7.75
N GLU A 26 10.04 13.30 7.19
CA GLU A 26 10.18 11.96 7.75
C GLU A 26 10.82 12.00 9.14
N GLN A 27 11.93 12.73 9.32
CA GLN A 27 12.60 12.91 10.62
C GLN A 27 11.70 13.55 11.69
N LYS A 28 10.75 14.39 11.27
CA LYS A 28 9.75 15.01 12.17
C LYS A 28 8.54 14.11 12.42
N GLY A 29 8.49 12.91 11.83
CA GLY A 29 7.37 11.98 11.95
C GLY A 29 6.08 12.44 11.24
N LEU A 30 6.15 13.42 10.33
CA LEU A 30 4.99 13.90 9.57
C LEU A 30 4.58 12.92 8.46
N LEU A 31 5.54 12.19 7.94
CA LEU A 31 5.33 11.11 6.97
C LEU A 31 6.31 9.97 7.23
N SER A 32 6.04 8.81 6.66
CA SER A 32 7.00 7.70 6.57
C SER A 32 7.04 7.13 5.16
N ILE A 33 8.20 6.64 4.76
CA ILE A 33 8.45 6.08 3.44
C ILE A 33 8.97 4.67 3.62
N GLN A 34 8.30 3.72 2.98
CA GLN A 34 8.72 2.32 2.91
C GLN A 34 8.80 1.92 1.43
N ALA A 35 9.99 1.63 0.95
CA ALA A 35 10.16 1.03 -0.37
C ALA A 35 10.08 -0.50 -0.26
N VAL A 36 9.28 -1.10 -1.13
CA VAL A 36 9.04 -2.54 -1.19
C VAL A 36 9.61 -3.07 -2.49
N ASN A 37 10.57 -3.98 -2.40
CA ASN A 37 11.18 -4.59 -3.57
C ASN A 37 10.27 -5.70 -4.12
N ILE A 38 9.73 -5.49 -5.30
CA ILE A 38 8.85 -6.46 -5.97
C ILE A 38 9.59 -7.77 -6.27
N ARG A 39 10.92 -7.74 -6.47
CA ARG A 39 11.74 -8.96 -6.73
C ARG A 39 11.73 -9.94 -5.57
N ASP A 40 11.57 -9.48 -4.34
CA ASP A 40 11.57 -10.34 -3.16
C ASP A 40 10.35 -11.28 -3.12
N TYR A 41 9.36 -11.01 -3.98
CA TYR A 41 8.13 -11.79 -4.14
C TYR A 41 8.14 -12.67 -5.42
N ALA A 42 9.26 -12.73 -6.13
CA ALA A 42 9.45 -13.62 -7.25
C ALA A 42 10.04 -14.96 -6.79
N PHE A 43 9.21 -15.99 -6.68
CA PHE A 43 9.61 -17.31 -6.15
C PHE A 43 10.26 -18.24 -7.17
N ASN A 44 10.56 -17.76 -8.37
CA ASN A 44 11.31 -18.52 -9.36
C ASN A 44 12.82 -18.51 -9.03
N LYS A 45 13.56 -19.51 -9.54
CA LYS A 45 14.99 -19.71 -9.26
C LYS A 45 15.87 -18.48 -9.57
N HIS A 46 15.44 -17.61 -10.46
CA HIS A 46 16.21 -16.46 -10.93
C HIS A 46 15.65 -15.14 -10.44
N GLN A 47 14.61 -15.15 -9.58
CA GLN A 47 13.90 -13.95 -9.12
C GLN A 47 13.50 -13.04 -10.29
N SER A 48 13.12 -13.65 -11.41
CA SER A 48 12.62 -12.92 -12.59
C SER A 48 11.24 -12.37 -12.28
N VAL A 49 11.07 -11.10 -12.59
CA VAL A 49 9.82 -10.35 -12.42
C VAL A 49 9.21 -9.94 -13.76
N ASP A 50 9.84 -10.34 -14.85
CA ASP A 50 9.49 -9.95 -16.22
C ASP A 50 9.22 -11.18 -17.09
N ASP A 51 8.37 -11.00 -18.10
CA ASP A 51 8.02 -12.01 -19.09
C ASP A 51 7.67 -11.34 -20.42
N TYR A 52 7.64 -12.11 -21.48
CA TYR A 52 7.23 -11.63 -22.79
C TYR A 52 5.74 -11.27 -22.81
N PRO A 53 5.36 -10.19 -23.53
CA PRO A 53 3.95 -9.84 -23.68
C PRO A 53 3.16 -10.97 -24.34
N TYR A 54 1.98 -11.27 -23.79
CA TYR A 54 1.08 -12.26 -24.32
C TYR A 54 0.60 -11.85 -25.72
N GLY A 55 0.87 -12.69 -26.72
CA GLY A 55 0.56 -12.35 -28.12
C GLY A 55 1.76 -11.82 -28.92
N GLY A 56 2.93 -11.70 -28.31
CA GLY A 56 4.16 -11.24 -28.95
C GLY A 56 4.26 -9.71 -28.96
N GLY A 57 5.43 -9.23 -29.30
CA GLY A 57 5.76 -7.81 -29.29
C GLY A 57 7.22 -7.60 -28.89
N ALA A 58 7.71 -6.38 -29.03
CA ALA A 58 9.02 -5.98 -28.52
C ALA A 58 8.92 -5.60 -27.05
N GLY A 59 9.95 -5.95 -26.26
CA GLY A 59 10.03 -5.61 -24.85
C GLY A 59 9.54 -6.71 -23.91
N MET A 60 9.52 -6.38 -22.63
CA MET A 60 9.12 -7.25 -21.53
C MET A 60 8.05 -6.56 -20.68
N LEU A 61 7.22 -7.32 -20.01
CA LEU A 61 6.23 -6.84 -19.05
C LEU A 61 6.56 -7.38 -17.66
N MET A 62 6.22 -6.64 -16.64
CA MET A 62 6.26 -7.14 -15.26
C MET A 62 5.17 -8.19 -15.07
N GLN A 63 5.56 -9.33 -14.49
CA GLN A 63 4.65 -10.44 -14.19
C GLN A 63 3.62 -10.05 -13.13
N ALA A 64 2.39 -10.53 -13.28
CA ALA A 64 1.30 -10.28 -12.35
C ALA A 64 1.58 -10.82 -10.94
N GLU A 65 2.11 -12.05 -10.83
CA GLU A 65 2.27 -12.74 -9.55
C GLU A 65 3.19 -12.00 -8.56
N PRO A 66 4.44 -11.59 -8.90
CA PRO A 66 5.30 -10.86 -7.98
C PRO A 66 4.71 -9.51 -7.54
N VAL A 67 4.03 -8.81 -8.45
CA VAL A 67 3.38 -7.53 -8.15
C VAL A 67 2.22 -7.73 -7.19
N TYR A 68 1.36 -8.73 -7.45
CA TYR A 68 0.23 -9.05 -6.58
C TYR A 68 0.66 -9.48 -5.18
N LEU A 69 1.67 -10.34 -5.08
CA LEU A 69 2.17 -10.81 -3.79
C LEU A 69 2.84 -9.69 -2.98
N ALA A 70 3.56 -8.79 -3.64
CA ALA A 70 4.10 -7.59 -3.00
C ALA A 70 2.98 -6.69 -2.47
N TYR A 71 1.93 -6.47 -3.27
CA TYR A 71 0.74 -5.73 -2.84
C TYR A 71 0.09 -6.37 -1.61
N LYS A 72 -0.16 -7.68 -1.65
CA LYS A 72 -0.77 -8.41 -0.52
C LYS A 72 0.06 -8.29 0.76
N ALA A 73 1.39 -8.37 0.67
CA ALA A 73 2.25 -8.18 1.84
C ALA A 73 2.14 -6.77 2.43
N VAL A 74 2.01 -5.74 1.60
CA VAL A 74 1.78 -4.37 2.04
C VAL A 74 0.38 -4.22 2.65
N GLU A 75 -0.65 -4.76 2.02
CA GLU A 75 -2.03 -4.76 2.53
C GLU A 75 -2.09 -5.40 3.91
N ASP A 76 -1.50 -6.59 4.07
CA ASP A 76 -1.48 -7.32 5.35
C ASP A 76 -0.76 -6.52 6.45
N GLN A 77 0.35 -5.83 6.13
CA GLN A 77 1.03 -4.95 7.08
C GLN A 77 0.17 -3.77 7.53
N ILE A 78 -0.56 -3.15 6.59
CA ILE A 78 -1.45 -2.03 6.89
C ILE A 78 -2.59 -2.50 7.79
N LEU A 79 -3.24 -3.62 7.45
CA LEU A 79 -4.36 -4.18 8.21
C LEU A 79 -3.92 -4.63 9.62
N ALA A 80 -2.79 -5.31 9.74
CA ALA A 80 -2.25 -5.73 11.04
C ALA A 80 -1.95 -4.54 11.96
N ARG A 81 -1.43 -3.45 11.39
CA ARG A 81 -1.19 -2.22 12.15
C ARG A 81 -2.48 -1.54 12.59
N ALA A 82 -3.49 -1.48 11.74
CA ALA A 82 -4.80 -0.93 12.05
C ALA A 82 -5.44 -1.69 13.22
N ALA A 83 -5.45 -3.03 13.16
CA ALA A 83 -5.96 -3.88 14.24
C ALA A 83 -5.22 -3.70 15.57
N GLN A 84 -3.89 -3.50 15.55
CA GLN A 84 -3.11 -3.21 16.76
C GLN A 84 -3.44 -1.84 17.35
N ALA A 85 -3.73 -0.84 16.53
CA ALA A 85 -4.11 0.50 16.98
C ALA A 85 -5.48 0.50 17.67
N GLU A 86 -6.43 -0.26 17.18
CA GLU A 86 -7.75 -0.45 17.79
C GLU A 86 -7.65 -1.14 19.16
N CYS A 87 -6.92 -2.24 19.27
CA CYS A 87 -6.67 -2.91 20.56
C CYS A 87 -6.02 -2.01 21.61
N THR A 88 -5.09 -1.14 21.20
CA THR A 88 -4.40 -0.22 22.13
C THR A 88 -5.30 0.96 22.52
N GLY A 89 -6.25 1.35 21.68
CA GLY A 89 -7.25 2.37 21.97
C GLY A 89 -8.27 1.92 23.01
N GLU A 90 -8.72 0.68 22.93
CA GLU A 90 -9.65 0.09 23.90
C GLU A 90 -9.03 -0.08 25.30
N LEU A 91 -7.75 -0.47 25.38
CA LEU A 91 -7.02 -0.59 26.65
C LEU A 91 -6.84 0.76 27.37
N LYS A 92 -6.65 1.86 26.64
CA LYS A 92 -6.57 3.21 27.23
C LYS A 92 -7.93 3.73 27.71
N GLY A 93 -9.03 3.23 27.15
CA GLY A 93 -10.38 3.54 27.60
C GLY A 93 -10.79 2.82 28.90
N LEU A 94 -10.17 1.68 29.19
CA LEU A 94 -10.45 0.88 30.38
C LEU A 94 -9.73 1.37 31.66
N GLU A 95 -8.64 2.08 31.53
CA GLU A 95 -7.93 2.66 32.70
C GLU A 95 -8.62 3.91 33.31
N GLN A 96 -9.67 4.44 32.69
CA GLN A 96 -10.45 5.57 33.23
C GLN A 96 -11.83 5.19 33.79
N ALA A 97 -12.15 3.91 33.86
CA ALA A 97 -13.43 3.41 34.38
C ALA A 97 -13.26 2.42 35.54
N GLU A 98 -12.48 2.78 36.58
CA GLU A 98 -12.58 2.09 37.87
C GLU A 98 -13.69 2.73 38.69
N SER A 99 -14.91 2.31 38.49
CA SER A 99 -15.96 2.16 39.51
C SER A 99 -17.30 1.82 38.90
N ALA A 100 -17.58 0.53 38.71
CA ALA A 100 -18.91 -0.08 38.82
C ALA A 100 -18.80 -1.60 38.59
N GLU A 101 -19.01 -2.32 39.67
CA GLU A 101 -19.12 -3.78 39.69
C GLU A 101 -20.36 -4.27 38.92
N GLN A 102 -20.19 -5.48 38.39
CA GLN A 102 -21.23 -6.50 38.06
C GLN A 102 -22.01 -6.32 36.76
N THR A 103 -21.74 -7.11 35.74
CA THR A 103 -22.47 -8.39 35.50
C THR A 103 -21.88 -9.12 34.31
N VAL A 104 -21.43 -10.34 34.58
CA VAL A 104 -21.05 -11.33 33.57
C VAL A 104 -22.36 -11.83 32.91
N SER A 105 -22.50 -11.69 31.63
CA SER A 105 -23.41 -12.55 30.87
C SER A 105 -22.92 -12.67 29.43
N ALA A 106 -22.73 -13.91 29.03
CA ALA A 106 -22.36 -14.34 27.70
C ALA A 106 -23.33 -13.80 26.65
N VAL A 107 -22.83 -13.04 25.69
CA VAL A 107 -23.56 -12.73 24.46
C VAL A 107 -22.65 -13.04 23.27
N GLN A 108 -22.91 -14.20 22.71
CA GLN A 108 -22.96 -14.60 21.32
C GLN A 108 -21.96 -13.96 20.34
N ALA A 109 -21.07 -14.86 19.91
CA ALA A 109 -20.23 -14.73 18.73
C ALA A 109 -21.05 -14.90 17.42
N GLU A 110 -21.98 -14.00 17.16
CA GLU A 110 -22.73 -13.93 15.91
C GLU A 110 -23.05 -12.46 15.66
N ASN A 111 -22.12 -11.71 15.09
CA ASN A 111 -22.33 -10.43 14.35
C ASN A 111 -21.01 -9.70 14.10
N ILE A 112 -19.96 -10.41 13.67
CA ILE A 112 -18.68 -9.79 13.26
C ILE A 112 -18.57 -9.62 11.73
N GLU A 113 -19.60 -10.02 10.97
CA GLU A 113 -19.56 -9.99 9.51
C GLU A 113 -20.18 -8.75 8.83
N GLU A 114 -20.75 -7.79 9.55
CA GLU A 114 -21.53 -6.70 8.91
C GLU A 114 -21.04 -5.26 9.16
N ALA A 115 -19.83 -5.05 9.69
CA ALA A 115 -19.36 -3.69 9.99
C ALA A 115 -17.91 -3.39 9.57
N THR A 116 -17.39 -4.07 8.55
CA THR A 116 -16.15 -3.62 7.89
C THR A 116 -16.43 -3.57 6.38
N GLU A 117 -17.03 -2.49 5.89
CA GLU A 117 -16.66 -2.03 4.55
C GLU A 117 -15.14 -1.86 4.61
N LYS A 118 -14.41 -2.86 4.11
CA LYS A 118 -12.95 -2.77 3.99
C LYS A 118 -12.68 -1.54 3.15
N LYS A 119 -12.30 -0.43 3.79
CA LYS A 119 -11.85 0.77 3.08
C LYS A 119 -10.78 0.28 2.09
N LYS A 120 -11.13 0.29 0.80
CA LYS A 120 -10.22 -0.14 -0.26
C LYS A 120 -8.98 0.74 -0.17
N LEU A 121 -7.81 0.12 0.00
CA LEU A 121 -6.55 0.86 0.04
C LEU A 121 -6.35 1.63 -1.27
N ARG A 122 -5.87 2.85 -1.16
CA ARG A 122 -5.58 3.67 -2.34
C ARG A 122 -4.27 3.22 -2.97
N VAL A 123 -4.34 2.73 -4.21
CA VAL A 123 -3.19 2.25 -4.99
C VAL A 123 -3.07 3.09 -6.25
N VAL A 124 -2.03 3.90 -6.31
CA VAL A 124 -1.73 4.77 -7.44
C VAL A 124 -0.67 4.12 -8.31
N TYR A 125 -1.02 3.81 -9.56
CA TYR A 125 -0.07 3.38 -10.57
C TYR A 125 0.45 4.58 -11.35
N LEU A 126 1.77 4.78 -11.32
CA LEU A 126 2.43 5.85 -12.06
C LEU A 126 2.64 5.39 -13.51
N SER A 127 1.82 5.94 -14.41
CA SER A 127 1.80 5.56 -15.83
C SER A 127 1.61 6.79 -16.72
N PRO A 128 2.28 6.87 -17.88
CA PRO A 128 2.06 7.95 -18.83
C PRO A 128 0.64 7.96 -19.43
N GLN A 129 -0.13 6.89 -19.29
CA GLN A 129 -1.51 6.78 -19.75
C GLN A 129 -2.53 7.26 -18.70
N GLY A 130 -2.08 7.59 -17.48
CA GLY A 130 -2.95 8.08 -16.42
C GLY A 130 -3.33 9.55 -16.56
N ASP A 131 -4.23 9.98 -15.69
CA ASP A 131 -4.60 11.39 -15.57
C ASP A 131 -3.41 12.22 -15.10
N THR A 132 -3.28 13.43 -15.64
CA THR A 132 -2.18 14.32 -15.24
C THR A 132 -2.30 14.69 -13.75
N PHE A 133 -1.22 14.49 -13.00
CA PHE A 133 -1.18 14.85 -11.58
C PHE A 133 -1.47 16.33 -11.38
N SER A 134 -2.48 16.63 -10.59
CA SER A 134 -2.92 17.98 -10.28
C SER A 134 -2.84 18.30 -8.80
N GLN A 135 -2.93 19.59 -8.45
CA GLN A 135 -2.97 20.01 -7.04
C GLN A 135 -4.21 19.45 -6.32
N GLU A 136 -5.35 19.38 -6.99
CA GLU A 136 -6.58 18.82 -6.43
C GLU A 136 -6.40 17.34 -6.09
N MET A 137 -5.79 16.57 -7.00
CA MET A 137 -5.47 15.16 -6.77
C MET A 137 -4.48 15.01 -5.59
N ALA A 138 -3.47 15.87 -5.51
CA ALA A 138 -2.53 15.86 -4.39
C ALA A 138 -3.23 16.11 -3.03
N GLU A 139 -4.16 17.04 -2.99
CA GLU A 139 -4.95 17.36 -1.78
C GLU A 139 -5.92 16.22 -1.41
N GLU A 140 -6.43 15.51 -2.39
CA GLU A 140 -7.26 14.33 -2.17
C GLU A 140 -6.43 13.17 -1.60
N LEU A 141 -5.32 12.82 -2.25
CA LEU A 141 -4.43 11.76 -1.81
C LEU A 141 -3.80 12.05 -0.43
N ALA A 142 -3.59 13.31 -0.10
CA ALA A 142 -3.05 13.72 1.21
C ALA A 142 -4.00 13.43 2.39
N LYS A 143 -5.28 13.12 2.13
CA LYS A 143 -6.26 12.72 3.15
C LYS A 143 -6.11 11.25 3.57
N GLU A 144 -5.39 10.47 2.78
CA GLU A 144 -5.16 9.06 3.08
C GLU A 144 -4.13 8.89 4.19
N GLU A 145 -4.36 7.93 5.08
CA GLU A 145 -3.39 7.56 6.10
C GLU A 145 -2.24 6.76 5.49
N ASP A 146 -2.58 5.83 4.60
CA ASP A 146 -1.68 4.98 3.84
C ASP A 146 -1.93 5.14 2.35
N LEU A 147 -0.85 5.32 1.59
CA LEU A 147 -0.88 5.42 0.14
C LEU A 147 0.12 4.45 -0.46
N ILE A 148 -0.36 3.59 -1.35
CA ILE A 148 0.48 2.66 -2.10
C ILE A 148 0.79 3.28 -3.45
N LEU A 149 2.07 3.43 -3.78
CA LEU A 149 2.55 3.87 -5.08
C LEU A 149 3.16 2.67 -5.82
N LEU A 150 2.60 2.32 -6.96
CA LEU A 150 3.12 1.26 -7.83
C LEU A 150 3.96 1.89 -8.95
N CYS A 151 5.25 1.62 -8.93
CA CYS A 151 6.21 2.08 -9.92
C CYS A 151 6.50 0.95 -10.91
N GLY A 152 5.94 1.06 -12.10
CA GLY A 152 6.18 0.12 -13.19
C GLY A 152 7.60 0.25 -13.78
N HIS A 153 8.01 -0.82 -14.46
CA HIS A 153 9.26 -0.88 -15.21
C HIS A 153 9.03 -1.63 -16.53
N TYR A 154 10.05 -1.70 -17.38
CA TYR A 154 9.95 -2.29 -18.73
C TYR A 154 8.90 -1.56 -19.59
N GLU A 155 8.13 -2.32 -20.39
CA GLU A 155 7.04 -1.77 -21.23
C GLU A 155 5.72 -1.59 -20.42
N GLY A 156 5.69 -2.03 -19.16
CA GLY A 156 4.53 -1.94 -18.28
C GLY A 156 4.38 -3.14 -17.37
N ILE A 157 3.21 -3.26 -16.79
CA ILE A 157 2.81 -4.33 -15.88
C ILE A 157 1.67 -5.12 -16.53
N ASP A 158 1.57 -6.40 -16.25
CA ASP A 158 0.45 -7.25 -16.70
C ASP A 158 -0.89 -6.64 -16.26
N GLU A 159 -1.78 -6.41 -17.22
CA GLU A 159 -3.05 -5.69 -17.00
C GLU A 159 -3.94 -6.39 -15.97
N ARG A 160 -3.90 -7.72 -15.90
CA ARG A 160 -4.72 -8.50 -14.97
C ARG A 160 -4.50 -8.12 -13.51
N VAL A 161 -3.26 -7.82 -13.13
CA VAL A 161 -2.97 -7.37 -11.76
C VAL A 161 -3.32 -5.91 -11.57
N LEU A 162 -3.17 -5.08 -12.59
CA LEU A 162 -3.55 -3.66 -12.52
C LEU A 162 -5.07 -3.51 -12.29
N GLU A 163 -5.90 -4.25 -13.04
CA GLU A 163 -7.36 -4.28 -12.86
C GLU A 163 -7.79 -4.70 -11.45
N GLU A 164 -7.04 -5.60 -10.83
CA GLU A 164 -7.35 -6.12 -9.49
C GLU A 164 -7.00 -5.14 -8.37
N ILE A 165 -5.81 -4.51 -8.44
CA ILE A 165 -5.25 -3.77 -7.30
C ILE A 165 -5.27 -2.25 -7.45
N VAL A 166 -5.20 -1.71 -8.67
CA VAL A 166 -5.04 -0.27 -8.89
C VAL A 166 -6.37 0.46 -8.72
N THR A 167 -6.32 1.59 -8.04
CA THR A 167 -7.46 2.51 -7.90
C THR A 167 -7.34 3.73 -8.79
N ASP A 168 -6.12 4.19 -9.02
CA ASP A 168 -5.85 5.42 -9.75
C ASP A 168 -4.65 5.26 -10.70
N TYR A 169 -4.81 5.71 -11.93
CA TYR A 169 -3.73 5.82 -12.90
C TYR A 169 -3.32 7.28 -13.00
N VAL A 170 -2.05 7.58 -12.71
CA VAL A 170 -1.57 8.96 -12.60
C VAL A 170 -0.32 9.17 -13.44
N SER A 171 -0.33 10.22 -14.24
CA SER A 171 0.82 10.69 -15.00
C SER A 171 1.46 11.91 -14.33
N ILE A 172 2.76 11.85 -14.14
CA ILE A 172 3.56 12.96 -13.56
C ILE A 172 4.33 13.77 -14.63
N GLY A 173 3.99 13.58 -15.89
CA GLY A 173 4.57 14.31 -17.03
C GLY A 173 5.01 13.42 -18.17
#